data_9b8a25a8f7eb67a2e93058d65179f077
#
_entry.id   9b8a25a8f7eb67a2e93058d65179f077
#
_cell.length_a   1.000
_cell.length_b   1.000
_cell.length_c   1.000
_cell.angle_alpha   90.00
_cell.angle_beta   90.00
_cell.angle_gamma   90.00
#
_symmetry.space_group_name_H-M   'P 1'
#
loop_
_entity.id
_entity.type
_entity.pdbx_description
1 polymer ?
#
loop_
_entity_poly.entity_id
_entity_poly.type
_entity_poly.pdbx_seq_one_letter_code
_entity_poly.pdbx_strand_id
1 'polypeptide(L)'
;MTGGLHHITGITADAQANADFYAELLGLVPLLKTVNHSDPETLHLFYGDAAASPGSLLTFFVWPAAGRGRRGAGAAAGIGLRIPRTALPFWLDRFLTKGITYRGPSAEDGATVLQIEDPDGLPVTLVGLDADGPPRAGAGNGTVPPEAAVSGLHHVDLWSEQPAATGEVLSSLLGYRESRPMEGGVVHTGADGTEIRLHDSTGFWSSAEGAGLLQHTAFRVPDNAALSRLTGQAEQQGLETSGIREHGFFASTYFREPGGALIELATDGPGLGRHDPDRLTLPAELEHRRAELEVSLPPVVTGAGPRPLQRELSWVHRWLPGSSPVTLLLLHGSGGSEASLLHLGRDAHPQASLLGARGGVLEDGSVRFYRNVPGYLGKVSLEESAKELAAFTEEAARAYAFPLSETVPVGYSNGANITLGLLAVRPDLVTRAVLLRPALPWKEPPAVDLTDRHVLVLLGEDDEFLEQGRKAAAWLEKNGAQVDVRTLPAGHDLTPADHREAAAWFSGTAG
;
A
#
# COMPACT_ATOMS: atom_id res chain seq x y z
N MET A 1 -16.28 -26.66 -12.59
CA MET A 1 -16.73 -25.36 -13.09
C MET A 1 -16.94 -24.45 -11.90
N THR A 2 -16.59 -23.20 -12.02
CA THR A 2 -16.74 -22.20 -10.97
C THR A 2 -18.18 -21.67 -10.87
N GLY A 3 -18.50 -20.97 -9.79
CA GLY A 3 -19.81 -20.36 -9.56
C GLY A 3 -19.91 -18.91 -10.05
N GLY A 4 -18.93 -18.42 -10.81
CA GLY A 4 -18.81 -17.02 -11.22
C GLY A 4 -17.64 -16.30 -10.53
N LEU A 5 -17.68 -14.96 -10.50
CA LEU A 5 -16.68 -14.15 -9.77
C LEU A 5 -16.87 -14.28 -8.26
N HIS A 6 -15.76 -14.43 -7.53
CA HIS A 6 -15.73 -14.39 -6.06
C HIS A 6 -15.41 -12.98 -5.57
N HIS A 7 -14.26 -12.47 -5.96
CA HIS A 7 -13.79 -11.12 -5.67
C HIS A 7 -12.79 -10.64 -6.71
N ILE A 8 -12.45 -9.37 -6.63
CA ILE A 8 -11.41 -8.74 -7.45
C ILE A 8 -10.47 -8.01 -6.52
N THR A 9 -9.16 -8.20 -6.69
CA THR A 9 -8.14 -7.49 -5.92
C THR A 9 -7.41 -6.50 -6.80
N GLY A 10 -7.48 -5.22 -6.45
CA GLY A 10 -6.75 -4.14 -7.09
C GLY A 10 -5.52 -3.70 -6.30
N ILE A 11 -4.74 -2.82 -6.91
CA ILE A 11 -3.59 -2.15 -6.29
C ILE A 11 -3.89 -0.66 -6.21
N THR A 12 -3.73 -0.06 -5.03
CA THR A 12 -3.89 1.38 -4.81
C THR A 12 -2.63 1.96 -4.16
N ALA A 13 -2.30 3.20 -4.51
CA ALA A 13 -1.19 3.91 -3.89
C ALA A 13 -1.62 4.69 -2.63
N ASP A 14 -2.90 5.02 -2.49
CA ASP A 14 -3.43 5.83 -1.39
C ASP A 14 -4.64 5.16 -0.75
N ALA A 15 -4.46 4.69 0.48
CA ALA A 15 -5.50 4.00 1.25
C ALA A 15 -6.73 4.88 1.51
N GLN A 16 -6.54 6.17 1.80
CA GLN A 16 -7.65 7.07 2.12
C GLN A 16 -8.41 7.48 0.87
N ALA A 17 -7.72 7.83 -0.22
CA ALA A 17 -8.37 8.14 -1.49
C ALA A 17 -9.17 6.92 -2.01
N ASN A 18 -8.65 5.72 -1.85
CA ASN A 18 -9.33 4.46 -2.17
C ASN A 18 -10.61 4.29 -1.32
N ALA A 19 -10.52 4.46 0.00
CA ALA A 19 -11.69 4.35 0.88
C ALA A 19 -12.75 5.42 0.56
N ASP A 20 -12.35 6.66 0.31
CA ASP A 20 -13.25 7.75 -0.06
C ASP A 20 -13.96 7.47 -1.41
N PHE A 21 -13.29 6.82 -2.36
CA PHE A 21 -13.90 6.44 -3.62
C PHE A 21 -14.86 5.26 -3.49
N TYR A 22 -14.41 4.14 -2.93
CA TYR A 22 -15.21 2.91 -2.90
C TYR A 22 -16.29 2.94 -1.80
N ALA A 23 -15.99 3.47 -0.62
CA ALA A 23 -16.99 3.56 0.44
C ALA A 23 -17.84 4.84 0.37
N GLU A 24 -17.22 6.03 0.27
CA GLU A 24 -17.99 7.28 0.35
C GLU A 24 -18.65 7.64 -0.99
N LEU A 25 -17.96 7.49 -2.14
CA LEU A 25 -18.54 7.83 -3.43
C LEU A 25 -19.45 6.72 -3.95
N LEU A 26 -18.96 5.47 -4.00
CA LEU A 26 -19.72 4.34 -4.56
C LEU A 26 -20.66 3.67 -3.56
N GLY A 27 -20.53 3.94 -2.26
CA GLY A 27 -21.41 3.45 -1.22
C GLY A 27 -21.23 1.97 -0.89
N LEU A 28 -20.09 1.36 -1.27
CA LEU A 28 -19.76 0.01 -0.86
C LEU A 28 -19.54 -0.05 0.66
N VAL A 29 -19.90 -1.17 1.27
CA VAL A 29 -19.68 -1.36 2.71
C VAL A 29 -18.22 -1.74 2.95
N PRO A 30 -17.48 -0.97 3.78
CA PRO A 30 -16.18 -1.43 4.26
C PRO A 30 -16.38 -2.66 5.16
N LEU A 31 -15.69 -3.76 4.84
CA LEU A 31 -15.93 -5.05 5.48
C LEU A 31 -14.80 -5.47 6.39
N LEU A 32 -13.57 -5.23 5.97
CA LEU A 32 -12.38 -5.72 6.65
C LEU A 32 -11.17 -4.86 6.31
N LYS A 33 -10.39 -4.55 7.33
CA LYS A 33 -9.04 -3.99 7.23
C LYS A 33 -8.06 -4.99 7.83
N THR A 34 -7.17 -5.53 6.99
CA THR A 34 -6.20 -6.56 7.37
C THR A 34 -4.88 -6.35 6.67
N VAL A 35 -4.01 -7.33 6.68
CA VAL A 35 -2.73 -7.33 5.96
C VAL A 35 -2.72 -8.40 4.87
N ASN A 36 -1.84 -8.25 3.89
CA ASN A 36 -1.57 -9.31 2.94
C ASN A 36 -0.85 -10.47 3.65
N HIS A 37 -1.37 -11.69 3.50
CA HIS A 37 -0.81 -12.89 4.14
C HIS A 37 0.65 -13.17 3.75
N SER A 38 1.03 -12.84 2.52
CA SER A 38 2.39 -13.08 2.01
C SER A 38 3.34 -11.92 2.29
N ASP A 39 2.80 -10.75 2.62
CA ASP A 39 3.54 -9.53 2.92
C ASP A 39 2.78 -8.71 3.98
N PRO A 40 2.99 -8.97 5.27
CA PRO A 40 2.26 -8.32 6.35
C PRO A 40 2.45 -6.80 6.45
N GLU A 41 3.41 -6.24 5.75
CA GLU A 41 3.62 -4.79 5.68
C GLU A 41 2.72 -4.11 4.63
N THR A 42 1.99 -4.90 3.85
CA THR A 42 0.98 -4.42 2.89
C THR A 42 -0.41 -4.45 3.51
N LEU A 43 -1.02 -3.27 3.66
CA LEU A 43 -2.42 -3.12 4.09
C LEU A 43 -3.36 -3.71 3.02
N HIS A 44 -4.38 -4.45 3.44
CA HIS A 44 -5.39 -5.06 2.59
C HIS A 44 -6.79 -4.59 3.00
N LEU A 45 -7.48 -3.86 2.13
CA LEU A 45 -8.80 -3.31 2.34
C LEU A 45 -9.85 -4.14 1.59
N PHE A 46 -11.01 -4.37 2.21
CA PHE A 46 -12.12 -5.11 1.65
C PHE A 46 -13.40 -4.30 1.66
N TYR A 47 -14.08 -4.27 0.52
CA TYR A 47 -15.38 -3.64 0.31
C TYR A 47 -16.35 -4.64 -0.33
N GLY A 48 -17.65 -4.45 -0.10
CA GLY A 48 -18.67 -5.30 -0.72
C GLY A 48 -20.09 -4.89 -0.34
N ASP A 49 -21.01 -5.84 -0.43
CA ASP A 49 -22.33 -5.70 0.18
C ASP A 49 -22.29 -5.97 1.70
N ALA A 50 -23.33 -5.59 2.44
CA ALA A 50 -23.34 -5.75 3.90
C ALA A 50 -23.30 -7.21 4.39
N ALA A 51 -23.53 -8.18 3.50
CA ALA A 51 -23.45 -9.60 3.78
C ALA A 51 -22.09 -10.20 3.43
N ALA A 52 -21.16 -9.40 2.85
CA ALA A 52 -19.90 -9.86 2.31
C ALA A 52 -20.07 -11.03 1.31
N SER A 53 -21.11 -10.95 0.49
CA SER A 53 -21.49 -12.04 -0.41
C SER A 53 -20.40 -12.29 -1.46
N PRO A 54 -20.04 -13.53 -1.77
CA PRO A 54 -19.22 -13.84 -2.93
C PRO A 54 -19.82 -13.22 -4.21
N GLY A 55 -18.95 -12.57 -5.03
CA GLY A 55 -19.39 -11.80 -6.20
C GLY A 55 -19.80 -10.35 -5.92
N SER A 56 -19.68 -9.88 -4.66
CA SER A 56 -19.80 -8.46 -4.33
C SER A 56 -18.46 -7.84 -3.90
N LEU A 57 -17.44 -8.67 -3.63
CA LEU A 57 -16.23 -8.22 -2.97
C LEU A 57 -15.24 -7.55 -3.93
N LEU A 58 -14.82 -6.34 -3.56
CA LEU A 58 -13.65 -5.64 -4.09
C LEU A 58 -12.61 -5.50 -2.99
N THR A 59 -11.37 -5.85 -3.28
CA THR A 59 -10.30 -5.72 -2.32
C THR A 59 -9.12 -4.95 -2.89
N PHE A 60 -8.29 -4.35 -2.06
CA PHE A 60 -7.15 -3.56 -2.51
C PHE A 60 -5.94 -3.78 -1.64
N PHE A 61 -4.82 -4.12 -2.27
CA PHE A 61 -3.50 -3.98 -1.66
C PHE A 61 -3.05 -2.53 -1.74
N VAL A 62 -2.65 -1.98 -0.60
CA VAL A 62 -2.13 -0.61 -0.54
C VAL A 62 -0.62 -0.64 -0.66
N TRP A 63 -0.11 -0.14 -1.77
CA TRP A 63 1.32 0.01 -2.04
C TRP A 63 1.68 1.50 -2.04
N PRO A 64 2.01 2.09 -0.88
CA PRO A 64 2.31 3.51 -0.80
C PRO A 64 3.43 3.90 -1.75
N ALA A 65 3.22 5.00 -2.49
CA ALA A 65 4.15 5.49 -3.51
C ALA A 65 4.40 4.53 -4.70
N ALA A 66 3.55 3.51 -4.92
CA ALA A 66 3.56 2.79 -6.18
C ALA A 66 3.27 3.76 -7.33
N GLY A 67 4.08 3.70 -8.36
CA GLY A 67 3.77 4.37 -9.61
C GLY A 67 2.50 3.78 -10.24
N ARG A 68 1.84 4.56 -11.13
CA ARG A 68 0.73 4.01 -11.91
C ARG A 68 1.17 2.78 -12.70
N GLY A 69 0.37 1.73 -12.61
CA GLY A 69 0.53 0.54 -13.42
C GLY A 69 0.36 0.84 -14.91
N ARG A 70 1.06 0.11 -15.76
CA ARG A 70 0.89 0.22 -17.21
C ARG A 70 -0.02 -0.90 -17.70
N ARG A 71 -1.17 -0.53 -18.26
CA ARG A 71 -2.04 -1.47 -18.95
C ARG A 71 -1.33 -2.08 -20.16
N GLY A 72 -1.54 -3.36 -20.39
CA GLY A 72 -0.95 -4.10 -21.50
C GLY A 72 -1.32 -5.58 -21.45
N ALA A 73 -0.65 -6.39 -22.25
CA ALA A 73 -0.85 -7.82 -22.26
C ALA A 73 -0.56 -8.43 -20.88
N GLY A 74 -1.43 -9.35 -20.43
CA GLY A 74 -1.33 -10.00 -19.13
C GLY A 74 -1.92 -9.20 -17.97
N ALA A 75 -2.67 -8.11 -18.22
CA ALA A 75 -3.34 -7.36 -17.17
C ALA A 75 -4.84 -7.63 -17.14
N ALA A 76 -5.40 -7.64 -15.93
CA ALA A 76 -6.80 -7.31 -15.70
C ALA A 76 -6.85 -5.81 -15.36
N ALA A 77 -7.61 -5.00 -16.14
CA ALA A 77 -7.43 -3.54 -16.13
C ALA A 77 -8.74 -2.77 -16.34
N GLY A 78 -9.82 -3.24 -15.73
CA GLY A 78 -11.13 -2.60 -15.70
C GLY A 78 -12.15 -3.48 -15.00
N ILE A 79 -13.11 -2.85 -14.32
CA ILE A 79 -14.18 -3.56 -13.59
C ILE A 79 -15.55 -2.99 -13.93
N GLY A 80 -16.54 -3.85 -13.95
CA GLY A 80 -17.96 -3.48 -14.04
C GLY A 80 -18.69 -3.78 -12.74
N LEU A 81 -19.49 -2.82 -12.29
CA LEU A 81 -20.33 -2.92 -11.10
C LEU A 81 -21.81 -2.82 -11.48
N ARG A 82 -22.64 -3.72 -10.97
CA ARG A 82 -24.08 -3.76 -11.25
C ARG A 82 -24.82 -2.69 -10.45
N ILE A 83 -25.64 -1.91 -11.13
CA ILE A 83 -26.61 -1.00 -10.50
C ILE A 83 -28.00 -1.20 -11.12
N PRO A 84 -29.08 -0.84 -10.43
CA PRO A 84 -30.40 -0.77 -11.08
C PRO A 84 -30.39 0.29 -12.17
N ARG A 85 -30.95 -0.03 -13.35
CA ARG A 85 -31.06 0.95 -14.47
C ARG A 85 -31.80 2.23 -14.03
N THR A 86 -32.79 2.08 -13.17
CA THR A 86 -33.57 3.19 -12.60
C THR A 86 -32.73 4.13 -11.72
N ALA A 87 -31.55 3.72 -11.27
CA ALA A 87 -30.64 4.51 -10.45
C ALA A 87 -29.73 5.45 -11.25
N LEU A 88 -29.70 5.37 -12.58
CA LEU A 88 -28.84 6.21 -13.43
C LEU A 88 -28.98 7.72 -13.15
N PRO A 89 -30.21 8.29 -13.00
CA PRO A 89 -30.36 9.70 -12.67
C PRO A 89 -29.67 10.10 -11.33
N PHE A 90 -29.77 9.22 -10.33
CA PHE A 90 -29.10 9.42 -9.03
C PHE A 90 -27.56 9.47 -9.21
N TRP A 91 -26.98 8.53 -9.98
CA TRP A 91 -25.55 8.49 -10.20
C TRP A 91 -25.03 9.67 -10.98
N LEU A 92 -25.77 10.14 -11.99
CA LEU A 92 -25.42 11.35 -12.74
C LEU A 92 -25.40 12.58 -11.85
N ASP A 93 -26.44 12.79 -11.03
CA ASP A 93 -26.53 13.90 -10.07
C ASP A 93 -25.39 13.81 -9.03
N ARG A 94 -25.13 12.62 -8.51
CA ARG A 94 -24.04 12.38 -7.55
C ARG A 94 -22.67 12.72 -8.13
N PHE A 95 -22.37 12.29 -9.35
CA PHE A 95 -21.10 12.59 -10.00
C PHE A 95 -20.93 14.07 -10.27
N LEU A 96 -21.96 14.75 -10.76
CA LEU A 96 -21.96 16.19 -10.94
C LEU A 96 -21.74 16.93 -9.62
N THR A 97 -22.49 16.57 -8.59
CA THR A 97 -22.39 17.21 -7.26
C THR A 97 -21.02 17.01 -6.61
N LYS A 98 -20.41 15.84 -6.82
CA LYS A 98 -19.09 15.49 -6.28
C LYS A 98 -17.93 15.89 -7.18
N GLY A 99 -18.19 16.47 -8.37
CA GLY A 99 -17.15 16.90 -9.32
C GLY A 99 -16.41 15.72 -9.98
N ILE A 100 -17.05 14.54 -10.09
CA ILE A 100 -16.46 13.35 -10.69
C ILE A 100 -16.58 13.43 -12.21
N THR A 101 -15.47 13.26 -12.91
CA THR A 101 -15.46 13.12 -14.36
C THR A 101 -16.00 11.75 -14.77
N TYR A 102 -16.95 11.72 -15.69
CA TYR A 102 -17.54 10.48 -16.19
C TYR A 102 -17.75 10.51 -17.71
N ARG A 103 -17.91 9.34 -18.31
CA ARG A 103 -18.32 9.13 -19.71
C ARG A 103 -19.66 8.42 -19.76
N GLY A 104 -20.47 8.76 -20.74
CA GLY A 104 -21.82 8.20 -20.88
C GLY A 104 -22.90 9.19 -20.37
N PRO A 105 -24.16 8.76 -20.14
CA PRO A 105 -24.62 7.38 -20.31
C PRO A 105 -24.58 6.89 -21.77
N SER A 106 -24.11 5.68 -21.98
CA SER A 106 -24.10 5.03 -23.27
C SER A 106 -24.82 3.67 -23.22
N ALA A 107 -25.38 3.24 -24.33
CA ALA A 107 -26.01 1.91 -24.44
C ALA A 107 -24.94 0.89 -24.85
N GLU A 108 -24.78 -0.17 -24.07
CA GLU A 108 -23.91 -1.30 -24.36
C GLU A 108 -24.69 -2.59 -24.10
N ASP A 109 -24.86 -3.42 -25.13
CA ASP A 109 -25.44 -4.78 -25.05
C ASP A 109 -26.75 -4.88 -24.24
N GLY A 110 -27.64 -3.91 -24.43
CA GLY A 110 -28.93 -3.85 -23.70
C GLY A 110 -28.83 -3.24 -22.30
N ALA A 111 -27.65 -2.97 -21.78
CA ALA A 111 -27.43 -2.21 -20.56
C ALA A 111 -27.25 -0.72 -20.84
N THR A 112 -27.32 0.12 -19.82
CA THR A 112 -26.86 1.51 -19.88
C THR A 112 -25.69 1.67 -18.95
N VAL A 113 -24.59 2.21 -19.46
CA VAL A 113 -23.33 2.29 -18.70
C VAL A 113 -22.89 3.71 -18.43
N LEU A 114 -22.26 3.91 -17.25
CA LEU A 114 -21.51 5.10 -16.88
C LEU A 114 -20.09 4.67 -16.54
N GLN A 115 -19.10 5.33 -17.12
CA GLN A 115 -17.68 5.01 -16.90
C GLN A 115 -17.03 6.13 -16.11
N ILE A 116 -16.29 5.76 -15.07
CA ILE A 116 -15.46 6.64 -14.24
C ILE A 116 -14.08 6.02 -14.09
N GLU A 117 -13.15 6.75 -13.53
CA GLU A 117 -11.85 6.20 -13.08
C GLU A 117 -11.72 6.39 -11.57
N ASP A 118 -11.13 5.41 -10.91
CA ASP A 118 -10.77 5.54 -9.50
C ASP A 118 -9.56 6.50 -9.33
N PRO A 119 -9.15 6.85 -8.10
CA PRO A 119 -8.04 7.78 -7.87
C PRO A 119 -6.72 7.36 -8.53
N ASP A 120 -6.49 6.06 -8.70
CA ASP A 120 -5.29 5.52 -9.33
C ASP A 120 -5.43 5.32 -10.85
N GLY A 121 -6.62 5.60 -11.40
CA GLY A 121 -6.93 5.50 -12.81
C GLY A 121 -7.43 4.11 -13.26
N LEU A 122 -7.90 3.26 -12.33
CA LEU A 122 -8.61 2.03 -12.69
C LEU A 122 -9.98 2.39 -13.29
N PRO A 123 -10.30 1.91 -14.53
CA PRO A 123 -11.63 2.08 -15.08
C PRO A 123 -12.68 1.33 -14.29
N VAL A 124 -13.73 2.03 -13.89
CA VAL A 124 -14.89 1.49 -13.19
C VAL A 124 -16.14 1.82 -14.00
N THR A 125 -16.85 0.81 -14.43
CA THR A 125 -18.09 0.92 -15.21
C THR A 125 -19.29 0.59 -14.33
N LEU A 126 -20.20 1.55 -14.11
CA LEU A 126 -21.50 1.27 -13.53
C LEU A 126 -22.43 0.76 -14.62
N VAL A 127 -22.90 -0.48 -14.49
CA VAL A 127 -23.72 -1.17 -15.49
C VAL A 127 -25.16 -1.20 -15.00
N GLY A 128 -26.00 -0.34 -15.60
CA GLY A 128 -27.42 -0.22 -15.31
C GLY A 128 -28.23 -1.36 -15.96
N LEU A 129 -28.69 -2.29 -15.15
CA LEU A 129 -29.47 -3.45 -15.57
C LEU A 129 -30.92 -3.33 -15.12
N ASP A 130 -31.85 -3.93 -15.86
CA ASP A 130 -33.21 -4.11 -15.40
C ASP A 130 -33.21 -5.13 -14.24
N ALA A 131 -33.84 -4.78 -13.15
CA ALA A 131 -33.78 -5.58 -11.94
C ALA A 131 -34.59 -6.88 -12.09
N ASP A 132 -33.92 -8.02 -11.94
CA ASP A 132 -34.57 -9.30 -11.67
C ASP A 132 -34.87 -9.41 -10.16
N GLY A 133 -35.86 -8.67 -9.66
CA GLY A 133 -36.30 -8.73 -8.26
C GLY A 133 -36.06 -7.44 -7.43
N PRO A 134 -36.50 -7.42 -6.18
CA PRO A 134 -36.31 -6.28 -5.28
C PRO A 134 -34.82 -6.05 -5.00
N PRO A 135 -34.39 -4.78 -4.71
CA PRO A 135 -33.04 -4.48 -4.30
C PRO A 135 -32.60 -5.42 -3.16
N ARG A 136 -31.38 -5.95 -3.24
CA ARG A 136 -30.85 -6.80 -2.16
C ARG A 136 -30.89 -6.00 -0.85
N ALA A 137 -31.54 -6.53 0.17
CA ALA A 137 -31.62 -5.90 1.48
C ALA A 137 -30.19 -5.72 2.05
N GLY A 138 -29.85 -4.50 2.50
CA GLY A 138 -28.53 -4.18 3.04
C GLY A 138 -27.49 -3.79 1.99
N ALA A 139 -27.90 -3.49 0.76
CA ALA A 139 -27.01 -2.90 -0.23
C ALA A 139 -26.58 -1.47 0.21
N GLY A 140 -25.28 -1.23 0.25
CA GLY A 140 -24.68 0.07 0.56
C GLY A 140 -24.48 0.36 2.06
N ASN A 141 -23.64 1.36 2.31
CA ASN A 141 -23.23 1.82 3.66
C ASN A 141 -24.06 3.01 4.18
N GLY A 142 -25.15 3.36 3.50
CA GLY A 142 -26.01 4.49 3.84
C GLY A 142 -25.66 5.82 3.16
N THR A 143 -24.52 5.95 2.48
CA THR A 143 -24.19 7.15 1.69
C THR A 143 -24.88 7.13 0.32
N VAL A 144 -25.27 5.97 -0.15
CA VAL A 144 -26.08 5.69 -1.34
C VAL A 144 -27.38 5.02 -0.90
N PRO A 145 -28.55 5.49 -1.37
CA PRO A 145 -29.80 4.87 -1.00
C PRO A 145 -29.91 3.44 -1.56
N PRO A 146 -30.59 2.52 -0.86
CA PRO A 146 -30.63 1.10 -1.24
C PRO A 146 -31.11 0.84 -2.67
N GLU A 147 -32.05 1.65 -3.17
CA GLU A 147 -32.58 1.56 -4.54
C GLU A 147 -31.58 2.00 -5.63
N ALA A 148 -30.48 2.66 -5.25
CA ALA A 148 -29.40 3.06 -6.16
C ALA A 148 -28.09 2.31 -5.92
N ALA A 149 -28.03 1.47 -4.88
CA ALA A 149 -26.81 0.85 -4.44
C ALA A 149 -26.22 -0.13 -5.48
N VAL A 150 -24.89 -0.23 -5.47
CA VAL A 150 -24.15 -1.27 -6.20
C VAL A 150 -24.55 -2.63 -5.63
N SER A 151 -24.92 -3.57 -6.52
CA SER A 151 -25.43 -4.89 -6.13
C SER A 151 -24.44 -6.04 -6.34
N GLY A 152 -23.24 -5.75 -6.84
CA GLY A 152 -22.16 -6.72 -7.05
C GLY A 152 -21.34 -6.47 -8.30
N LEU A 153 -20.44 -7.41 -8.56
CA LEU A 153 -19.57 -7.41 -9.74
C LEU A 153 -20.38 -7.78 -11.00
N HIS A 154 -20.07 -7.11 -12.11
CA HIS A 154 -20.63 -7.43 -13.42
C HIS A 154 -19.57 -8.06 -14.32
N HIS A 155 -18.43 -7.39 -14.54
CA HIS A 155 -17.40 -7.87 -15.42
C HIS A 155 -16.00 -7.47 -14.97
N VAL A 156 -15.01 -8.16 -15.57
CA VAL A 156 -13.59 -7.80 -15.55
C VAL A 156 -13.11 -7.67 -16.99
N ASP A 157 -12.34 -6.62 -17.29
CA ASP A 157 -11.61 -6.48 -18.55
C ASP A 157 -10.26 -7.17 -18.44
N LEU A 158 -10.05 -8.22 -19.23
CA LEU A 158 -8.83 -9.03 -19.25
C LEU A 158 -8.12 -8.86 -20.60
N TRP A 159 -6.84 -8.46 -20.57
CA TRP A 159 -6.02 -8.22 -21.75
C TRP A 159 -5.04 -9.36 -21.97
N SER A 160 -5.16 -10.10 -23.06
CA SER A 160 -4.33 -11.26 -23.35
C SER A 160 -3.67 -11.15 -24.71
N GLU A 161 -2.38 -11.44 -24.78
CA GLU A 161 -1.69 -11.64 -26.07
C GLU A 161 -1.92 -13.06 -26.67
N GLN A 162 -2.57 -13.95 -25.89
CA GLN A 162 -2.92 -15.30 -26.27
C GLN A 162 -4.45 -15.56 -26.10
N PRO A 163 -5.32 -14.74 -26.74
CA PRO A 163 -6.75 -14.76 -26.43
C PRO A 163 -7.42 -16.11 -26.62
N ALA A 164 -6.97 -16.92 -27.61
CA ALA A 164 -7.50 -18.26 -27.83
C ALA A 164 -7.16 -19.21 -26.65
N ALA A 165 -5.93 -19.21 -26.16
CA ALA A 165 -5.51 -20.05 -25.03
C ALA A 165 -6.15 -19.59 -23.73
N THR A 166 -6.26 -18.27 -23.50
CA THR A 166 -6.98 -17.69 -22.36
C THR A 166 -8.46 -18.10 -22.41
N GLY A 167 -9.11 -18.00 -23.56
CA GLY A 167 -10.51 -18.41 -23.78
C GLY A 167 -10.75 -19.89 -23.48
N GLU A 168 -9.77 -20.76 -23.80
CA GLU A 168 -9.82 -22.19 -23.44
C GLU A 168 -9.79 -22.39 -21.92
N VAL A 169 -8.94 -21.69 -21.20
CA VAL A 169 -8.92 -21.74 -19.72
C VAL A 169 -10.24 -21.22 -19.14
N LEU A 170 -10.76 -20.09 -19.65
CA LEU A 170 -12.05 -19.56 -19.24
C LEU A 170 -13.19 -20.58 -19.42
N SER A 171 -13.19 -21.33 -20.52
CA SER A 171 -14.26 -22.27 -20.82
C SER A 171 -14.09 -23.62 -20.15
N SER A 172 -12.91 -24.25 -20.29
CA SER A 172 -12.68 -25.63 -19.83
C SER A 172 -12.49 -25.74 -18.32
N LEU A 173 -11.82 -24.78 -17.71
CA LEU A 173 -11.50 -24.78 -16.26
C LEU A 173 -12.50 -23.94 -15.45
N LEU A 174 -12.77 -22.71 -15.89
CA LEU A 174 -13.57 -21.75 -15.13
C LEU A 174 -15.07 -21.80 -15.47
N GLY A 175 -15.45 -22.43 -16.59
CA GLY A 175 -16.86 -22.63 -16.94
C GLY A 175 -17.55 -21.40 -17.53
N TYR A 176 -16.79 -20.41 -17.94
CA TYR A 176 -17.27 -19.27 -18.71
C TYR A 176 -17.39 -19.63 -20.18
N ARG A 177 -18.47 -19.24 -20.83
CA ARG A 177 -18.71 -19.56 -22.24
C ARG A 177 -18.59 -18.29 -23.06
N GLU A 178 -17.96 -18.39 -24.22
CA GLU A 178 -18.03 -17.35 -25.23
C GLU A 178 -19.49 -17.02 -25.54
N SER A 179 -19.87 -15.77 -25.38
CA SER A 179 -21.28 -15.34 -25.50
C SER A 179 -21.50 -14.39 -26.66
N ARG A 180 -20.58 -13.45 -26.89
CA ARG A 180 -20.70 -12.48 -27.95
C ARG A 180 -19.36 -11.82 -28.31
N PRO A 181 -19.19 -11.34 -29.56
CA PRO A 181 -18.07 -10.50 -29.92
C PRO A 181 -18.21 -9.11 -29.26
N MET A 182 -17.08 -8.44 -29.05
CA MET A 182 -17.00 -7.03 -28.69
C MET A 182 -15.90 -6.34 -29.50
N GLU A 183 -15.82 -5.02 -29.47
CA GLU A 183 -14.72 -4.29 -30.09
C GLU A 183 -13.37 -4.71 -29.50
N GLY A 184 -12.47 -5.24 -30.32
CA GLY A 184 -11.15 -5.70 -29.92
C GLY A 184 -11.12 -6.98 -29.10
N GLY A 185 -12.19 -7.80 -29.10
CA GLY A 185 -12.18 -9.03 -28.33
C GLY A 185 -13.50 -9.79 -28.27
N VAL A 186 -13.67 -10.57 -27.21
CA VAL A 186 -14.82 -11.48 -27.01
C VAL A 186 -15.26 -11.45 -25.55
N VAL A 187 -16.55 -11.49 -25.31
CA VAL A 187 -17.15 -11.62 -23.98
C VAL A 187 -17.40 -13.09 -23.65
N HIS A 188 -16.93 -13.51 -22.50
CA HIS A 188 -17.23 -14.81 -21.90
C HIS A 188 -18.15 -14.59 -20.70
N THR A 189 -19.24 -15.35 -20.63
CA THR A 189 -20.26 -15.21 -19.58
C THR A 189 -20.30 -16.45 -18.69
N GLY A 190 -20.26 -16.24 -17.37
CA GLY A 190 -20.42 -17.24 -16.35
C GLY A 190 -21.88 -17.63 -16.12
N ALA A 191 -22.11 -18.73 -15.40
CA ALA A 191 -23.46 -19.22 -15.10
C ALA A 191 -24.27 -18.25 -14.20
N ASP A 192 -23.58 -17.40 -13.43
CA ASP A 192 -24.15 -16.35 -12.57
C ASP A 192 -24.40 -15.02 -13.31
N GLY A 193 -24.13 -14.98 -14.63
CA GLY A 193 -24.25 -13.80 -15.47
C GLY A 193 -23.14 -12.77 -15.28
N THR A 194 -22.04 -13.11 -14.59
CA THR A 194 -20.83 -12.30 -14.62
C THR A 194 -20.05 -12.50 -15.91
N GLU A 195 -19.27 -11.50 -16.32
CA GLU A 195 -18.59 -11.50 -17.61
C GLU A 195 -17.08 -11.34 -17.45
N ILE A 196 -16.33 -11.99 -18.32
CA ILE A 196 -14.93 -11.68 -18.62
C ILE A 196 -14.88 -11.10 -20.02
N ARG A 197 -14.54 -9.82 -20.12
CA ARG A 197 -14.33 -9.12 -21.39
C ARG A 197 -12.88 -9.34 -21.81
N LEU A 198 -12.65 -10.34 -22.64
CA LEU A 198 -11.33 -10.75 -23.11
C LEU A 198 -10.92 -9.92 -24.31
N HIS A 199 -10.00 -8.97 -24.09
CA HIS A 199 -9.42 -8.13 -25.13
C HIS A 199 -8.23 -8.82 -25.78
N ASP A 200 -8.18 -8.81 -27.10
CA ASP A 200 -7.00 -9.23 -27.86
C ASP A 200 -5.93 -8.13 -27.80
N SER A 201 -4.86 -8.41 -27.10
CA SER A 201 -3.71 -7.52 -26.96
C SER A 201 -2.46 -8.05 -27.67
N THR A 202 -2.64 -8.88 -28.69
CA THR A 202 -1.54 -9.42 -29.51
C THR A 202 -0.71 -8.29 -30.09
N GLY A 203 0.59 -8.30 -29.81
CA GLY A 203 1.54 -7.28 -30.27
C GLY A 203 1.57 -5.99 -29.42
N PHE A 204 0.80 -5.92 -28.36
CA PHE A 204 0.96 -4.85 -27.36
C PHE A 204 2.16 -5.15 -26.44
N TRP A 205 2.66 -4.11 -25.79
CA TRP A 205 3.64 -4.29 -24.72
C TRP A 205 3.00 -5.00 -23.52
N SER A 206 3.83 -5.72 -22.76
CA SER A 206 3.42 -6.35 -21.52
C SER A 206 2.96 -5.31 -20.49
N SER A 207 2.02 -5.68 -19.65
CA SER A 207 1.63 -4.87 -18.50
C SER A 207 2.82 -4.65 -17.54
N ALA A 208 2.73 -3.62 -16.72
CA ALA A 208 3.63 -3.43 -15.59
C ALA A 208 2.77 -3.17 -14.35
N GLU A 209 2.96 -3.99 -13.34
CA GLU A 209 2.22 -3.95 -12.07
C GLU A 209 2.37 -2.57 -11.40
N GLY A 210 1.29 -2.07 -10.79
CA GLY A 210 1.27 -0.77 -10.12
C GLY A 210 -0.14 -0.32 -9.80
N ALA A 211 -0.26 0.86 -9.20
CA ALA A 211 -1.54 1.43 -8.81
C ALA A 211 -2.49 1.62 -10.01
N GLY A 212 -3.77 1.34 -9.83
CA GLY A 212 -4.79 1.42 -10.88
C GLY A 212 -4.86 0.18 -11.80
N LEU A 213 -4.20 -0.93 -11.43
CA LEU A 213 -4.38 -2.24 -12.06
C LEU A 213 -4.95 -3.25 -11.06
N LEU A 214 -5.50 -4.32 -11.61
CA LEU A 214 -5.91 -5.47 -10.82
C LEU A 214 -4.72 -6.40 -10.62
N GLN A 215 -4.52 -6.83 -9.38
CA GLN A 215 -3.49 -7.80 -9.03
C GLN A 215 -3.93 -9.20 -9.41
N HIS A 216 -5.21 -9.55 -9.10
CA HIS A 216 -5.80 -10.82 -9.52
C HIS A 216 -7.33 -10.74 -9.63
N THR A 217 -7.87 -11.73 -10.34
CA THR A 217 -9.31 -11.98 -10.44
C THR A 217 -9.62 -13.33 -9.82
N ALA A 218 -10.48 -13.35 -8.81
CA ALA A 218 -10.85 -14.58 -8.09
C ALA A 218 -12.19 -15.14 -8.59
N PHE A 219 -12.19 -16.44 -8.86
CA PHE A 219 -13.35 -17.21 -9.29
C PHE A 219 -13.87 -18.08 -8.14
N ARG A 220 -15.17 -18.11 -8.02
CA ARG A 220 -15.90 -18.74 -6.95
C ARG A 220 -15.91 -20.25 -7.04
N VAL A 221 -15.54 -20.93 -5.96
CA VAL A 221 -15.57 -22.39 -5.84
C VAL A 221 -16.39 -22.76 -4.60
N PRO A 222 -17.31 -23.73 -4.66
CA PRO A 222 -18.24 -23.97 -3.56
C PRO A 222 -17.57 -24.50 -2.28
N ASP A 223 -16.51 -25.31 -2.38
CA ASP A 223 -15.88 -25.97 -1.26
C ASP A 223 -14.44 -26.45 -1.55
N ASN A 224 -13.74 -26.92 -0.52
CA ASN A 224 -12.36 -27.41 -0.63
C ASN A 224 -12.21 -28.63 -1.55
N ALA A 225 -13.23 -29.47 -1.67
CA ALA A 225 -13.20 -30.62 -2.58
C ALA A 225 -13.23 -30.17 -4.05
N ALA A 226 -14.05 -29.19 -4.35
CA ALA A 226 -14.10 -28.57 -5.67
C ALA A 226 -12.81 -27.78 -5.97
N LEU A 227 -12.25 -27.09 -4.96
CA LEU A 227 -10.97 -26.39 -5.10
C LEU A 227 -9.85 -27.36 -5.43
N SER A 228 -9.69 -28.45 -4.67
CA SER A 228 -8.66 -29.47 -4.92
C SER A 228 -8.79 -30.09 -6.34
N ARG A 229 -10.02 -30.37 -6.77
CA ARG A 229 -10.26 -30.91 -8.10
C ARG A 229 -9.86 -29.93 -9.20
N LEU A 230 -10.25 -28.65 -9.08
CA LEU A 230 -9.94 -27.63 -10.09
C LEU A 230 -8.44 -27.30 -10.10
N THR A 231 -7.76 -27.30 -8.93
CA THR A 231 -6.30 -27.17 -8.84
C THR A 231 -5.62 -28.31 -9.65
N GLY A 232 -6.02 -29.55 -9.42
CA GLY A 232 -5.46 -30.67 -10.17
C GLY A 232 -5.78 -30.63 -11.68
N GLN A 233 -6.92 -30.09 -12.08
CA GLN A 233 -7.24 -29.87 -13.49
C GLN A 233 -6.37 -28.76 -14.12
N ALA A 234 -6.09 -27.67 -13.39
CA ALA A 234 -5.18 -26.62 -13.84
C ALA A 234 -3.77 -27.17 -14.07
N GLU A 235 -3.25 -27.98 -13.12
CA GLU A 235 -1.95 -28.64 -13.24
C GLU A 235 -1.88 -29.62 -14.41
N GLN A 236 -2.95 -30.37 -14.67
CA GLN A 236 -3.05 -31.27 -15.84
C GLN A 236 -3.04 -30.50 -17.16
N GLN A 237 -3.50 -29.24 -17.17
CA GLN A 237 -3.42 -28.34 -18.33
C GLN A 237 -2.04 -27.63 -18.41
N GLY A 238 -1.10 -27.94 -17.55
CA GLY A 238 0.26 -27.36 -17.53
C GLY A 238 0.34 -25.98 -16.87
N LEU A 239 -0.67 -25.58 -16.10
CA LEU A 239 -0.65 -24.33 -15.34
C LEU A 239 0.05 -24.56 -13.99
N GLU A 240 1.05 -23.74 -13.67
CA GLU A 240 1.73 -23.79 -12.38
C GLU A 240 0.83 -23.16 -11.31
N THR A 241 0.46 -23.96 -10.30
CA THR A 241 -0.37 -23.50 -9.19
C THR A 241 0.45 -23.16 -7.95
N SER A 242 -0.05 -22.25 -7.10
CA SER A 242 0.58 -21.93 -5.80
C SER A 242 0.42 -23.03 -4.76
N GLY A 243 -0.32 -24.10 -5.08
CA GLY A 243 -0.91 -24.98 -4.08
C GLY A 243 -2.06 -24.30 -3.32
N ILE A 244 -2.81 -25.10 -2.56
CA ILE A 244 -3.95 -24.60 -1.77
C ILE A 244 -3.43 -23.91 -0.51
N ARG A 245 -3.97 -22.71 -0.24
CA ARG A 245 -3.66 -21.89 0.95
C ARG A 245 -4.94 -21.57 1.69
N GLU A 246 -4.88 -21.63 3.02
CA GLU A 246 -5.97 -21.21 3.92
C GLU A 246 -5.74 -19.76 4.36
N HIS A 247 -6.74 -18.91 4.16
CA HIS A 247 -6.69 -17.49 4.54
C HIS A 247 -7.54 -17.16 5.78
N GLY A 248 -8.11 -18.19 6.42
CA GLY A 248 -9.02 -18.02 7.56
C GLY A 248 -10.45 -17.64 7.15
N PHE A 249 -10.63 -16.96 6.03
CA PHE A 249 -11.94 -16.54 5.49
C PHE A 249 -12.40 -17.43 4.35
N PHE A 250 -11.47 -17.95 3.58
CA PHE A 250 -11.64 -18.90 2.47
C PHE A 250 -10.31 -19.61 2.22
N ALA A 251 -10.37 -20.71 1.49
CA ALA A 251 -9.21 -21.38 0.93
C ALA A 251 -9.05 -21.01 -0.53
N SER A 252 -7.82 -20.88 -1.02
CA SER A 252 -7.59 -20.55 -2.41
C SER A 252 -6.34 -21.16 -3.03
N THR A 253 -6.26 -21.12 -4.36
CA THR A 253 -5.06 -21.41 -5.15
C THR A 253 -4.93 -20.38 -6.27
N TYR A 254 -3.70 -20.06 -6.63
CA TYR A 254 -3.38 -19.09 -7.66
C TYR A 254 -2.65 -19.75 -8.83
N PHE A 255 -2.88 -19.27 -10.03
CA PHE A 255 -2.10 -19.60 -11.22
C PHE A 255 -2.15 -18.46 -12.24
N ARG A 256 -1.14 -18.38 -13.10
CA ARG A 256 -1.20 -17.48 -14.25
C ARG A 256 -1.82 -18.21 -15.45
N GLU A 257 -2.84 -17.56 -16.05
CA GLU A 257 -3.40 -18.06 -17.31
C GLU A 257 -2.42 -17.78 -18.47
N PRO A 258 -2.61 -18.40 -19.66
CA PRO A 258 -1.63 -18.30 -20.77
C PRO A 258 -1.30 -16.88 -21.23
N GLY A 259 -2.18 -15.92 -21.06
CA GLY A 259 -1.97 -14.52 -21.39
C GLY A 259 -1.18 -13.75 -20.32
N GLY A 260 -0.93 -14.37 -19.14
CA GLY A 260 -0.12 -13.84 -18.07
C GLY A 260 -0.88 -13.27 -16.87
N ALA A 261 -2.20 -13.09 -16.95
CA ALA A 261 -2.98 -12.58 -15.83
C ALA A 261 -3.07 -13.58 -14.67
N LEU A 262 -3.04 -13.07 -13.44
CA LEU A 262 -3.15 -13.90 -12.23
C LEU A 262 -4.61 -14.21 -11.95
N ILE A 263 -4.92 -15.48 -11.88
CA ILE A 263 -6.22 -16.04 -11.53
C ILE A 263 -6.16 -16.68 -10.15
N GLU A 264 -7.21 -16.48 -9.36
CA GLU A 264 -7.42 -17.17 -8.10
C GLU A 264 -8.68 -18.04 -8.17
N LEU A 265 -8.64 -19.23 -7.60
CA LEU A 265 -9.82 -20.02 -7.28
C LEU A 265 -10.04 -19.91 -5.78
N ALA A 266 -11.18 -19.37 -5.34
CA ALA A 266 -11.48 -19.12 -3.93
C ALA A 266 -12.78 -19.80 -3.49
N THR A 267 -12.79 -20.44 -2.31
CA THR A 267 -14.00 -21.07 -1.75
C THR A 267 -14.94 -20.06 -1.14
N ASP A 268 -16.24 -20.34 -1.16
CA ASP A 268 -17.28 -19.49 -0.55
C ASP A 268 -17.19 -19.37 0.98
N GLY A 269 -16.57 -20.32 1.61
CA GLY A 269 -16.57 -20.38 3.06
C GLY A 269 -15.18 -20.58 3.69
N PRO A 270 -15.09 -20.28 4.99
CA PRO A 270 -16.15 -19.91 5.94
C PRO A 270 -16.77 -18.51 5.77
N GLY A 271 -16.19 -17.64 4.90
CA GLY A 271 -16.63 -16.28 4.65
C GLY A 271 -15.99 -15.26 5.60
N LEU A 272 -16.05 -13.96 5.22
CA LEU A 272 -15.37 -12.89 5.95
C LEU A 272 -15.87 -12.68 7.39
N GLY A 273 -17.11 -13.06 7.70
CA GLY A 273 -17.71 -12.73 9.00
C GLY A 273 -18.00 -11.23 9.14
N ARG A 274 -18.18 -10.79 10.41
CA ARG A 274 -18.35 -9.36 10.74
C ARG A 274 -17.11 -8.86 11.44
N HIS A 275 -16.51 -7.81 10.88
CA HIS A 275 -15.36 -7.12 11.44
C HIS A 275 -15.67 -5.65 11.63
N ASP A 276 -14.93 -4.99 12.52
CA ASP A 276 -14.90 -3.55 12.62
C ASP A 276 -13.95 -3.04 11.53
N PRO A 277 -14.44 -2.33 10.50
CA PRO A 277 -13.60 -1.91 9.38
C PRO A 277 -12.58 -0.82 9.75
N ASP A 278 -12.74 -0.15 10.88
CA ASP A 278 -11.78 0.83 11.37
C ASP A 278 -10.68 0.19 12.23
N ARG A 279 -10.87 -1.06 12.65
CA ARG A 279 -9.88 -1.82 13.41
C ARG A 279 -9.07 -2.76 12.51
N LEU A 280 -7.75 -2.78 12.69
CA LEU A 280 -6.89 -3.75 12.02
C LEU A 280 -7.18 -5.16 12.54
N THR A 281 -7.63 -6.05 11.67
CA THR A 281 -7.80 -7.49 11.96
C THR A 281 -6.55 -8.21 11.49
N LEU A 282 -5.89 -8.95 12.38
CA LEU A 282 -4.68 -9.70 12.06
C LEU A 282 -4.94 -11.19 12.14
N PRO A 283 -4.26 -12.01 11.30
CA PRO A 283 -4.11 -13.44 11.55
C PRO A 283 -3.47 -13.69 12.93
N ALA A 284 -3.83 -14.79 13.57
CA ALA A 284 -3.39 -15.08 14.94
C ALA A 284 -1.85 -15.12 15.09
N GLU A 285 -1.15 -15.59 14.06
CA GLU A 285 0.30 -15.64 13.99
C GLU A 285 0.96 -14.25 13.93
N LEU A 286 0.23 -13.22 13.54
CA LEU A 286 0.73 -11.84 13.43
C LEU A 286 0.29 -10.94 14.59
N GLU A 287 -0.52 -11.43 15.53
CA GLU A 287 -0.99 -10.64 16.68
C GLU A 287 0.15 -10.09 17.55
N HIS A 288 1.27 -10.81 17.63
CA HIS A 288 2.46 -10.34 18.34
C HIS A 288 3.12 -9.10 17.70
N ARG A 289 2.84 -8.82 16.41
CA ARG A 289 3.32 -7.65 15.65
C ARG A 289 2.30 -6.50 15.62
N ARG A 290 1.16 -6.61 16.31
CA ARG A 290 0.05 -5.64 16.21
C ARG A 290 0.51 -4.19 16.39
N ALA A 291 1.25 -3.90 17.46
CA ALA A 291 1.71 -2.53 17.77
C ALA A 291 2.61 -1.96 16.67
N GLU A 292 3.47 -2.79 16.10
CA GLU A 292 4.31 -2.44 14.96
C GLU A 292 3.47 -2.15 13.72
N LEU A 293 2.57 -3.08 13.35
CA LEU A 293 1.78 -2.99 12.12
C LEU A 293 0.76 -1.83 12.17
N GLU A 294 0.12 -1.58 13.32
CA GLU A 294 -0.81 -0.44 13.48
C GLU A 294 -0.13 0.93 13.29
N VAL A 295 1.16 1.04 13.62
CA VAL A 295 1.93 2.28 13.42
C VAL A 295 2.50 2.39 12.01
N SER A 296 2.98 1.27 11.45
CA SER A 296 3.69 1.25 10.15
C SER A 296 2.76 1.26 8.95
N LEU A 297 1.59 0.61 9.04
CA LEU A 297 0.63 0.56 7.95
C LEU A 297 0.02 1.94 7.64
N PRO A 298 -0.38 2.20 6.37
CA PRO A 298 -1.06 3.43 6.01
C PRO A 298 -2.31 3.66 6.86
N PRO A 299 -2.47 4.82 7.49
CA PRO A 299 -3.69 5.14 8.22
C PRO A 299 -4.85 5.31 7.24
N VAL A 300 -6.00 4.73 7.56
CA VAL A 300 -7.22 4.87 6.78
C VAL A 300 -8.44 4.87 7.71
N VAL A 301 -9.37 5.78 7.42
CA VAL A 301 -10.68 5.87 8.06
C VAL A 301 -11.73 5.62 6.99
N THR A 302 -12.56 4.60 7.21
CA THR A 302 -13.57 4.16 6.25
C THR A 302 -14.97 4.73 6.52
N GLY A 303 -15.16 5.39 7.66
CA GLY A 303 -16.41 6.01 8.09
C GLY A 303 -16.33 7.53 8.21
N ALA A 304 -17.26 8.13 8.97
CA ALA A 304 -17.36 9.59 9.16
C ALA A 304 -16.30 10.19 10.11
N GLY A 305 -15.29 9.43 10.51
CA GLY A 305 -14.21 9.89 11.36
C GLY A 305 -13.32 10.96 10.69
N PRO A 306 -12.50 11.67 11.49
CA PRO A 306 -11.55 12.63 10.93
C PRO A 306 -10.51 11.92 10.08
N ARG A 307 -10.32 12.42 8.86
CA ARG A 307 -9.33 11.87 7.92
C ARG A 307 -7.91 12.07 8.45
N PRO A 308 -6.99 11.12 8.22
CA PRO A 308 -5.57 11.31 8.52
C PRO A 308 -5.05 12.59 7.87
N LEU A 309 -4.35 13.41 8.64
CA LEU A 309 -3.76 14.63 8.10
C LEU A 309 -2.49 14.27 7.33
N GLN A 310 -2.58 14.21 6.02
CA GLN A 310 -1.44 14.07 5.12
C GLN A 310 -1.40 15.26 4.17
N ARG A 311 -0.27 15.97 4.12
CA ARG A 311 -0.04 17.09 3.20
C ARG A 311 0.82 16.61 2.04
N GLU A 312 0.67 17.25 0.90
CA GLU A 312 1.57 17.07 -0.23
C GLU A 312 2.81 17.95 -0.01
N LEU A 313 3.98 17.34 0.14
CA LEU A 313 5.26 18.01 0.38
C LEU A 313 6.29 17.56 -0.65
N SER A 314 7.45 18.23 -0.65
CA SER A 314 8.55 17.95 -1.59
C SER A 314 9.12 16.54 -1.53
N TRP A 315 9.00 15.85 -0.38
CA TRP A 315 9.44 14.47 -0.20
C TRP A 315 8.27 13.55 0.15
N VAL A 316 8.33 12.30 -0.29
CA VAL A 316 7.44 11.23 0.19
C VAL A 316 7.69 11.03 1.67
N HIS A 317 6.64 11.10 2.46
CA HIS A 317 6.75 11.04 3.91
C HIS A 317 5.49 10.46 4.55
N ARG A 318 5.61 10.12 5.83
CA ARG A 318 4.50 9.74 6.69
C ARG A 318 4.45 10.68 7.89
N TRP A 319 3.28 11.23 8.17
CA TRP A 319 3.02 12.04 9.35
C TRP A 319 2.06 11.34 10.32
N LEU A 320 2.49 11.17 11.57
CA LEU A 320 1.64 10.69 12.65
C LEU A 320 1.68 11.72 13.79
N PRO A 321 0.57 12.46 14.03
CA PRO A 321 0.55 13.48 15.08
C PRO A 321 0.69 12.86 16.47
N GLY A 322 1.38 13.57 17.35
CA GLY A 322 1.53 13.26 18.77
C GLY A 322 0.94 14.35 19.65
N SER A 323 0.99 14.16 20.96
CA SER A 323 0.53 15.13 21.95
C SER A 323 1.66 15.94 22.60
N SER A 324 2.91 15.54 22.37
CA SER A 324 4.13 16.27 22.80
C SER A 324 4.53 17.32 21.75
N PRO A 325 5.21 18.41 22.13
CA PRO A 325 5.83 19.33 21.17
C PRO A 325 6.97 18.69 20.37
N VAL A 326 7.54 17.57 20.84
CA VAL A 326 8.64 16.88 20.18
C VAL A 326 8.16 16.21 18.89
N THR A 327 8.93 16.39 17.81
CA THR A 327 8.76 15.67 16.55
C THR A 327 10.00 14.84 16.27
N LEU A 328 9.84 13.52 16.10
CA LEU A 328 10.91 12.64 15.66
C LEU A 328 10.96 12.63 14.12
N LEU A 329 12.08 13.11 13.55
CA LEU A 329 12.36 12.99 12.12
C LEU A 329 13.05 11.64 11.87
N LEU A 330 12.32 10.70 11.32
CA LEU A 330 12.72 9.30 11.16
C LEU A 330 13.33 9.05 9.79
N LEU A 331 14.59 8.61 9.75
CA LEU A 331 15.39 8.47 8.55
C LEU A 331 15.89 7.02 8.40
N HIS A 332 15.32 6.31 7.44
CA HIS A 332 15.54 4.87 7.24
C HIS A 332 16.94 4.49 6.77
N GLY A 333 17.30 3.22 6.91
CA GLY A 333 18.48 2.62 6.29
C GLY A 333 18.30 2.40 4.77
N SER A 334 19.36 1.96 4.08
CA SER A 334 19.29 1.62 2.65
C SER A 334 18.19 0.60 2.37
N GLY A 335 17.40 0.84 1.33
CA GLY A 335 16.28 -0.02 0.93
C GLY A 335 14.99 0.17 1.75
N GLY A 336 15.01 1.03 2.77
CA GLY A 336 13.85 1.31 3.61
C GLY A 336 12.86 2.31 3.00
N SER A 337 11.87 2.70 3.80
CA SER A 337 10.80 3.62 3.44
C SER A 337 10.52 4.61 4.57
N GLU A 338 9.61 5.55 4.33
CA GLU A 338 9.11 6.50 5.34
C GLU A 338 8.42 5.83 6.55
N ALA A 339 8.07 4.54 6.43
CA ALA A 339 7.44 3.79 7.52
C ALA A 339 8.44 3.01 8.39
N SER A 340 9.66 2.75 7.90
CA SER A 340 10.60 1.78 8.48
C SER A 340 10.95 2.02 9.95
N LEU A 341 10.98 3.27 10.42
CA LEU A 341 11.33 3.60 11.82
C LEU A 341 10.15 4.09 12.66
N LEU A 342 8.91 4.05 12.13
CA LEU A 342 7.74 4.55 12.87
C LEU A 342 7.51 3.79 14.19
N HIS A 343 7.67 2.48 14.18
CA HIS A 343 7.53 1.66 15.38
C HIS A 343 8.61 2.00 16.41
N LEU A 344 9.88 2.07 15.98
CA LEU A 344 10.97 2.50 16.87
C LEU A 344 10.71 3.91 17.45
N GLY A 345 10.28 4.85 16.61
CA GLY A 345 9.95 6.21 17.06
C GLY A 345 8.81 6.23 18.07
N ARG A 346 7.78 5.41 17.88
CA ARG A 346 6.65 5.30 18.81
C ARG A 346 7.06 4.69 20.16
N ASP A 347 7.92 3.67 20.13
CA ASP A 347 8.47 3.07 21.35
C ASP A 347 9.42 4.02 22.07
N ALA A 348 10.27 4.73 21.34
CA ALA A 348 11.26 5.65 21.90
C ALA A 348 10.60 6.87 22.57
N HIS A 349 9.53 7.41 21.97
CA HIS A 349 8.79 8.54 22.54
C HIS A 349 7.30 8.46 22.21
N PRO A 350 6.48 7.79 23.05
CA PRO A 350 5.07 7.47 22.73
C PRO A 350 4.18 8.68 22.42
N GLN A 351 4.50 9.85 22.95
CA GLN A 351 3.73 11.07 22.77
C GLN A 351 4.26 11.98 21.66
N ALA A 352 5.43 11.71 21.10
CA ALA A 352 5.99 12.52 20.01
C ALA A 352 5.18 12.39 18.72
N SER A 353 5.18 13.47 17.94
CA SER A 353 4.82 13.38 16.52
C SER A 353 5.92 12.65 15.77
N LEU A 354 5.53 11.84 14.79
CA LEU A 354 6.47 11.10 13.96
C LEU A 354 6.41 11.61 12.51
N LEU A 355 7.55 11.99 11.97
CA LEU A 355 7.74 12.40 10.59
C LEU A 355 8.74 11.45 9.94
N GLY A 356 8.26 10.38 9.33
CA GLY A 356 9.09 9.49 8.55
C GLY A 356 9.32 10.06 7.15
N ALA A 357 10.56 10.14 6.70
CA ALA A 357 10.90 10.63 5.37
C ALA A 357 11.49 9.51 4.51
N ARG A 358 11.13 9.46 3.22
CA ARG A 358 11.72 8.52 2.24
C ARG A 358 12.85 9.20 1.49
N GLY A 359 14.03 8.57 1.42
CA GLY A 359 15.13 9.02 0.61
C GLY A 359 14.77 9.09 -0.87
N GLY A 360 15.23 10.14 -1.57
CA GLY A 360 14.91 10.39 -2.98
C GLY A 360 15.87 9.76 -3.99
N VAL A 361 16.86 8.99 -3.54
CA VAL A 361 17.90 8.40 -4.40
C VAL A 361 17.66 6.91 -4.57
N LEU A 362 17.54 6.45 -5.82
CA LEU A 362 17.54 5.02 -6.14
C LEU A 362 18.94 4.62 -6.64
N GLU A 363 19.58 3.68 -5.94
CA GLU A 363 20.91 3.15 -6.25
C GLU A 363 20.89 1.63 -6.14
N ASP A 364 21.20 0.94 -7.23
CA ASP A 364 21.19 -0.53 -7.31
C ASP A 364 19.90 -1.19 -6.78
N GLY A 365 18.76 -0.59 -7.11
CA GLY A 365 17.43 -1.03 -6.64
C GLY A 365 17.08 -0.68 -5.20
N SER A 366 17.99 -0.02 -4.45
CA SER A 366 17.79 0.39 -3.07
C SER A 366 17.52 1.89 -2.95
N VAL A 367 16.49 2.25 -2.19
CA VAL A 367 16.18 3.64 -1.85
C VAL A 367 17.17 4.13 -0.78
N ARG A 368 17.75 5.32 -1.00
CA ARG A 368 18.74 5.96 -0.12
C ARG A 368 18.52 7.46 -0.01
N PHE A 369 19.10 8.10 0.99
CA PHE A 369 19.11 9.56 1.12
C PHE A 369 20.18 10.21 0.24
N TYR A 370 21.32 9.55 0.02
CA TYR A 370 22.42 10.04 -0.79
C TYR A 370 23.16 8.86 -1.45
N ARG A 371 23.91 9.13 -2.51
CA ARG A 371 24.70 8.11 -3.23
C ARG A 371 26.06 7.89 -2.59
N ASN A 372 26.44 6.63 -2.47
CA ASN A 372 27.71 6.20 -1.86
C ASN A 372 28.86 6.03 -2.86
N VAL A 373 28.64 6.16 -4.17
CA VAL A 373 29.63 5.76 -5.19
C VAL A 373 30.61 6.89 -5.51
N PRO A 374 31.93 6.74 -5.22
CA PRO A 374 32.95 7.67 -5.69
C PRO A 374 33.06 7.63 -7.22
N GLY A 375 32.81 8.73 -7.90
CA GLY A 375 33.14 8.88 -9.31
C GLY A 375 32.00 8.85 -10.32
N TYR A 376 30.73 8.71 -9.91
CA TYR A 376 29.59 8.74 -10.83
C TYR A 376 29.20 10.18 -11.22
N LEU A 377 29.03 10.43 -12.54
CA LEU A 377 28.52 11.71 -13.07
C LEU A 377 27.04 11.84 -12.72
N GLY A 378 26.71 12.66 -11.74
CA GLY A 378 25.35 12.85 -11.22
C GLY A 378 25.33 12.85 -9.69
N LYS A 379 26.37 13.43 -9.10
CA LYS A 379 26.58 13.50 -7.64
C LYS A 379 25.47 14.34 -6.98
N VAL A 380 24.51 13.69 -6.38
CA VAL A 380 23.89 14.30 -5.20
C VAL A 380 24.87 14.01 -4.07
N SER A 381 25.64 15.03 -3.66
CA SER A 381 26.56 14.91 -2.55
C SER A 381 25.77 14.74 -1.24
N LEU A 382 26.39 14.13 -0.22
CA LEU A 382 25.79 14.06 1.12
C LEU A 382 25.33 15.46 1.60
N GLU A 383 26.13 16.48 1.34
CA GLU A 383 25.85 17.87 1.76
C GLU A 383 24.65 18.48 1.03
N GLU A 384 24.49 18.21 -0.27
CA GLU A 384 23.32 18.64 -1.05
C GLU A 384 22.08 17.95 -0.55
N SER A 385 22.10 16.63 -0.37
CA SER A 385 20.98 15.87 0.20
C SER A 385 20.63 16.31 1.62
N ALA A 386 21.64 16.66 2.43
CA ALA A 386 21.40 17.18 3.78
C ALA A 386 20.76 18.58 3.77
N LYS A 387 21.07 19.43 2.80
CA LYS A 387 20.39 20.73 2.61
C LYS A 387 18.96 20.54 2.14
N GLU A 388 18.72 19.59 1.23
CA GLU A 388 17.35 19.25 0.81
C GLU A 388 16.52 18.67 1.95
N LEU A 389 17.11 17.81 2.81
CA LEU A 389 16.47 17.30 4.02
C LEU A 389 16.13 18.43 4.99
N ALA A 390 17.03 19.40 5.17
CA ALA A 390 16.76 20.58 5.99
C ALA A 390 15.56 21.38 5.45
N ALA A 391 15.54 21.66 4.15
CA ALA A 391 14.45 22.37 3.49
C ALA A 391 13.12 21.63 3.62
N PHE A 392 13.11 20.30 3.42
CA PHE A 392 11.94 19.45 3.64
C PHE A 392 11.47 19.51 5.11
N THR A 393 12.38 19.47 6.07
CA THR A 393 12.02 19.53 7.49
C THR A 393 11.37 20.86 7.84
N GLU A 394 11.87 21.97 7.31
CA GLU A 394 11.26 23.30 7.46
C GLU A 394 9.89 23.42 6.77
N GLU A 395 9.74 22.80 5.59
CA GLU A 395 8.47 22.72 4.87
C GLU A 395 7.43 21.94 5.69
N ALA A 396 7.80 20.78 6.22
CA ALA A 396 6.95 19.93 7.05
C ALA A 396 6.55 20.63 8.36
N ALA A 397 7.48 21.35 9.01
CA ALA A 397 7.20 22.11 10.22
C ALA A 397 6.12 23.16 10.00
N ARG A 398 6.16 23.86 8.85
CA ARG A 398 5.11 24.81 8.45
C ARG A 398 3.78 24.13 8.15
N ALA A 399 3.82 23.02 7.39
CA ALA A 399 2.63 22.31 6.93
C ALA A 399 1.84 21.64 8.05
N TYR A 400 2.55 21.10 9.04
CA TYR A 400 1.98 20.36 10.18
C TYR A 400 1.99 21.16 11.49
N ALA A 401 2.47 22.41 11.46
CA ALA A 401 2.51 23.35 12.59
C ALA A 401 3.21 22.81 13.84
N PHE A 402 4.35 22.14 13.69
CA PHE A 402 5.19 21.73 14.80
C PHE A 402 6.42 22.65 14.97
N PRO A 403 6.94 22.80 16.22
CA PRO A 403 8.11 23.64 16.46
C PRO A 403 9.39 22.99 15.92
N LEU A 404 10.08 23.67 15.02
CA LEU A 404 11.29 23.17 14.38
C LEU A 404 12.41 22.92 15.41
N SER A 405 12.49 23.73 16.48
CA SER A 405 13.45 23.58 17.59
C SER A 405 13.30 22.29 18.40
N GLU A 406 12.13 21.66 18.35
CA GLU A 406 11.82 20.42 19.06
C GLU A 406 11.89 19.20 18.13
N THR A 407 12.50 19.37 16.93
CA THR A 407 12.71 18.26 16.00
C THR A 407 13.95 17.47 16.35
N VAL A 408 13.81 16.16 16.49
CA VAL A 408 14.90 15.24 16.82
C VAL A 408 15.06 14.23 15.70
N PRO A 409 16.13 14.32 14.88
CA PRO A 409 16.45 13.30 13.92
C PRO A 409 16.79 11.96 14.60
N VAL A 410 16.17 10.88 14.10
CA VAL A 410 16.44 9.49 14.46
C VAL A 410 16.78 8.75 13.19
N GLY A 411 18.04 8.47 12.97
CA GLY A 411 18.53 7.88 11.73
C GLY A 411 19.14 6.49 11.93
N TYR A 412 18.88 5.59 10.99
CA TYR A 412 19.48 4.26 10.95
C TYR A 412 20.35 4.09 9.71
N SER A 413 21.60 3.60 9.89
CA SER A 413 22.52 3.29 8.78
C SER A 413 22.67 4.49 7.83
N ASN A 414 22.19 4.41 6.58
CA ASN A 414 22.18 5.52 5.62
C ASN A 414 21.45 6.76 6.18
N GLY A 415 20.36 6.56 6.94
CA GLY A 415 19.64 7.63 7.65
C GLY A 415 20.44 8.26 8.78
N ALA A 416 21.27 7.50 9.50
CA ALA A 416 22.19 8.04 10.50
C ALA A 416 23.29 8.88 9.83
N ASN A 417 23.78 8.43 8.69
CA ASN A 417 24.81 9.12 7.94
C ASN A 417 24.33 10.46 7.36
N ILE A 418 23.09 10.53 6.83
CA ILE A 418 22.52 11.82 6.38
C ILE A 418 22.26 12.75 7.56
N THR A 419 21.97 12.22 8.76
CA THR A 419 21.86 13.03 9.98
C THR A 419 23.20 13.66 10.35
N LEU A 420 24.33 12.95 10.20
CA LEU A 420 25.66 13.55 10.33
C LEU A 420 25.86 14.66 9.31
N GLY A 421 25.43 14.46 8.07
CA GLY A 421 25.40 15.50 7.04
C GLY A 421 24.57 16.72 7.44
N LEU A 422 23.38 16.51 8.01
CA LEU A 422 22.51 17.58 8.49
C LEU A 422 23.18 18.38 9.63
N LEU A 423 23.82 17.71 10.59
CA LEU A 423 24.60 18.35 11.66
C LEU A 423 25.77 19.17 11.10
N ALA A 424 26.39 18.73 10.00
CA ALA A 424 27.50 19.44 9.39
C ALA A 424 27.05 20.72 8.63
N VAL A 425 25.88 20.69 7.95
CA VAL A 425 25.45 21.82 7.10
C VAL A 425 24.44 22.75 7.75
N ARG A 426 23.65 22.24 8.71
CA ARG A 426 22.59 22.98 9.44
C ARG A 426 22.56 22.59 10.93
N PRO A 427 23.67 22.81 11.67
CA PRO A 427 23.73 22.50 13.11
C PRO A 427 22.68 23.26 13.92
N ASP A 428 22.18 24.38 13.42
CA ASP A 428 21.11 25.19 14.03
C ASP A 428 19.76 24.47 14.10
N LEU A 429 19.50 23.51 13.21
CA LEU A 429 18.25 22.75 13.19
C LEU A 429 18.24 21.55 14.14
N VAL A 430 19.37 21.11 14.62
CA VAL A 430 19.50 19.86 15.38
C VAL A 430 20.07 20.11 16.75
N THR A 431 19.23 20.10 17.78
CA THR A 431 19.67 20.18 19.18
C THR A 431 19.95 18.81 19.77
N ARG A 432 19.19 17.81 19.36
CA ARG A 432 19.31 16.41 19.79
C ARG A 432 19.23 15.49 18.57
N ALA A 433 19.93 14.34 18.60
CA ALA A 433 19.82 13.32 17.56
C ALA A 433 20.03 11.91 18.12
N VAL A 434 19.48 10.90 17.45
CA VAL A 434 19.73 9.48 17.71
C VAL A 434 20.29 8.85 16.43
N LEU A 435 21.49 8.28 16.53
CA LEU A 435 22.18 7.64 15.43
C LEU A 435 22.30 6.13 15.69
N LEU A 436 21.63 5.33 14.86
CA LEU A 436 21.61 3.88 14.96
C LEU A 436 22.53 3.32 13.87
N ARG A 437 23.58 2.58 14.26
CA ARG A 437 24.56 1.99 13.32
C ARG A 437 25.11 3.03 12.32
N PRO A 438 25.60 4.20 12.78
CA PRO A 438 26.19 5.18 11.88
C PRO A 438 27.52 4.69 11.32
N ALA A 439 27.87 5.21 10.13
CA ALA A 439 29.21 5.15 9.60
C ALA A 439 29.67 6.57 9.21
N LEU A 440 30.91 6.95 9.52
CA LEU A 440 31.41 8.27 9.17
C LEU A 440 31.46 8.43 7.64
N PRO A 441 30.66 9.33 7.05
CA PRO A 441 30.48 9.34 5.59
C PRO A 441 31.56 10.12 4.83
N TRP A 442 32.53 10.71 5.52
CA TRP A 442 33.60 11.51 4.92
C TRP A 442 34.97 10.87 5.12
N LYS A 443 35.83 11.03 4.12
CA LYS A 443 37.29 10.77 4.24
C LYS A 443 37.95 11.86 5.06
N GLU A 444 37.58 13.12 4.80
CA GLU A 444 37.99 14.32 5.52
C GLU A 444 36.75 15.02 6.07
N PRO A 445 36.37 14.71 7.32
CA PRO A 445 35.15 15.25 7.89
C PRO A 445 35.31 16.76 8.15
N PRO A 446 34.25 17.56 7.89
CA PRO A 446 34.30 19.01 8.10
C PRO A 446 34.43 19.36 9.59
N ALA A 447 35.03 20.52 9.87
CA ALA A 447 34.96 21.13 11.17
C ALA A 447 33.66 21.93 11.30
N VAL A 448 32.94 21.74 12.39
CA VAL A 448 31.66 22.41 12.67
C VAL A 448 31.55 22.64 14.18
N ASP A 449 30.81 23.66 14.57
CA ASP A 449 30.49 23.88 16.01
C ASP A 449 29.20 23.13 16.38
N LEU A 450 29.37 22.10 17.20
CA LEU A 450 28.27 21.29 17.77
C LEU A 450 28.11 21.48 19.28
N THR A 451 28.62 22.57 19.81
CA THR A 451 28.41 22.94 21.21
C THR A 451 26.92 22.97 21.52
N ASP A 452 26.50 22.45 22.66
CA ASP A 452 25.11 22.30 23.10
C ASP A 452 24.26 21.32 22.24
N ARG A 453 24.90 20.41 21.49
CA ARG A 453 24.20 19.31 20.79
C ARG A 453 24.36 18.02 21.60
N HIS A 454 23.23 17.29 21.78
CA HIS A 454 23.19 16.02 22.49
C HIS A 454 22.88 14.89 21.51
N VAL A 455 23.79 13.93 21.42
CA VAL A 455 23.66 12.85 20.44
C VAL A 455 23.79 11.48 21.10
N LEU A 456 22.78 10.63 20.94
CA LEU A 456 22.87 9.20 21.24
C LEU A 456 23.43 8.46 20.04
N VAL A 457 24.44 7.62 20.25
CA VAL A 457 25.01 6.75 19.23
C VAL A 457 24.88 5.30 19.67
N LEU A 458 24.07 4.51 18.95
CA LEU A 458 23.90 3.08 19.19
C LEU A 458 24.70 2.26 18.18
N LEU A 459 25.68 1.51 18.68
CA LEU A 459 26.59 0.67 17.89
C LEU A 459 26.23 -0.80 18.10
N GLY A 460 26.44 -1.62 17.07
CA GLY A 460 26.39 -3.08 17.18
C GLY A 460 27.79 -3.64 17.45
N GLU A 461 27.92 -4.57 18.40
CA GLU A 461 29.20 -5.20 18.74
C GLU A 461 29.75 -6.03 17.58
N ASP A 462 28.84 -6.71 16.86
CA ASP A 462 29.14 -7.57 15.71
C ASP A 462 28.86 -6.87 14.36
N ASP A 463 28.70 -5.55 14.36
CA ASP A 463 28.48 -4.78 13.12
C ASP A 463 29.79 -4.59 12.34
N GLU A 464 29.78 -4.90 11.05
CA GLU A 464 30.90 -4.65 10.15
C GLU A 464 31.33 -3.17 10.09
N PHE A 465 30.39 -2.24 10.39
CA PHE A 465 30.63 -0.80 10.44
C PHE A 465 30.97 -0.26 11.83
N LEU A 466 31.16 -1.10 12.85
CA LEU A 466 31.45 -0.70 14.23
C LEU A 466 32.56 0.36 14.32
N GLU A 467 33.69 0.13 13.64
CA GLU A 467 34.81 1.09 13.65
C GLU A 467 34.48 2.43 12.98
N GLN A 468 33.64 2.42 11.95
CA GLN A 468 33.17 3.65 11.32
C GLN A 468 32.18 4.38 12.24
N GLY A 469 31.35 3.65 13.00
CA GLY A 469 30.48 4.21 14.00
C GLY A 469 31.24 4.88 15.14
N ARG A 470 32.33 4.26 15.63
CA ARG A 470 33.23 4.86 16.62
C ARG A 470 33.89 6.15 16.09
N LYS A 471 34.30 6.17 14.82
CA LYS A 471 34.84 7.39 14.18
C LYS A 471 33.78 8.48 14.06
N ALA A 472 32.51 8.14 13.80
CA ALA A 472 31.41 9.11 13.78
C ALA A 472 31.19 9.73 15.18
N ALA A 473 31.17 8.93 16.25
CA ALA A 473 31.09 9.42 17.61
C ALA A 473 32.27 10.34 17.95
N ALA A 474 33.51 9.94 17.66
CA ALA A 474 34.70 10.75 17.90
C ALA A 474 34.67 12.08 17.08
N TRP A 475 34.12 12.10 15.87
CA TRP A 475 33.93 13.34 15.12
C TRP A 475 32.94 14.29 15.82
N LEU A 476 31.83 13.79 16.35
CA LEU A 476 30.85 14.57 17.10
C LEU A 476 31.46 15.18 18.33
N GLU A 477 32.16 14.38 19.15
CA GLU A 477 32.85 14.85 20.37
C GLU A 477 33.92 15.90 20.05
N LYS A 478 34.75 15.66 19.01
CA LYS A 478 35.79 16.60 18.58
C LYS A 478 35.22 17.96 18.19
N ASN A 479 33.98 18.01 17.71
CA ASN A 479 33.30 19.24 17.32
C ASN A 479 32.42 19.84 18.43
N GLY A 480 32.51 19.33 19.67
CA GLY A 480 31.88 19.90 20.84
C GLY A 480 30.54 19.32 21.26
N ALA A 481 30.01 18.29 20.55
CA ALA A 481 28.77 17.63 20.94
C ALA A 481 28.94 16.82 22.22
N GLN A 482 27.90 16.78 23.04
CA GLN A 482 27.76 15.81 24.12
C GLN A 482 27.27 14.49 23.52
N VAL A 483 28.05 13.42 23.57
CA VAL A 483 27.77 12.15 22.93
C VAL A 483 27.58 11.05 23.98
N ASP A 484 26.46 10.36 23.92
CA ASP A 484 26.18 9.13 24.69
C ASP A 484 26.36 7.94 23.75
N VAL A 485 27.46 7.19 23.92
CA VAL A 485 27.76 6.02 23.06
C VAL A 485 27.40 4.74 23.79
N ARG A 486 26.55 3.92 23.20
CA ARG A 486 26.16 2.60 23.70
C ARG A 486 26.44 1.53 22.67
N THR A 487 27.11 0.45 23.06
CA THR A 487 27.38 -0.71 22.21
C THR A 487 26.46 -1.86 22.66
N LEU A 488 25.74 -2.44 21.71
CA LEU A 488 24.75 -3.49 21.96
C LEU A 488 25.25 -4.82 21.40
N PRO A 489 24.90 -5.94 22.01
CA PRO A 489 25.25 -7.28 21.50
C PRO A 489 24.36 -7.60 20.28
N ALA A 490 24.67 -6.98 19.14
CA ALA A 490 23.89 -7.03 17.89
C ALA A 490 24.81 -6.76 16.69
N GLY A 491 24.40 -7.22 15.52
CA GLY A 491 25.01 -6.86 14.23
C GLY A 491 24.52 -5.50 13.72
N HIS A 492 24.45 -5.39 12.39
CA HIS A 492 23.97 -4.18 11.71
C HIS A 492 22.47 -3.95 11.90
N ASP A 493 21.68 -5.03 11.93
CA ASP A 493 20.21 -4.97 12.04
C ASP A 493 19.77 -4.42 13.40
N LEU A 494 18.63 -3.72 13.37
CA LEU A 494 17.98 -3.22 14.58
C LEU A 494 17.35 -4.36 15.37
N THR A 495 17.39 -4.22 16.70
CA THR A 495 16.89 -5.21 17.65
C THR A 495 15.96 -4.55 18.67
N PRO A 496 15.19 -5.30 19.46
CA PRO A 496 14.41 -4.74 20.56
C PRO A 496 15.24 -3.99 21.60
N ALA A 497 16.57 -4.20 21.66
CA ALA A 497 17.46 -3.44 22.52
C ALA A 497 17.61 -1.99 22.05
N ASP A 498 17.64 -1.75 20.74
CA ASP A 498 17.71 -0.40 20.17
C ASP A 498 16.51 0.45 20.58
N HIS A 499 15.31 -0.13 20.54
CA HIS A 499 14.07 0.52 20.99
C HIS A 499 14.15 0.91 22.47
N ARG A 500 14.60 -0.02 23.34
CA ARG A 500 14.74 0.23 24.78
C ARG A 500 15.78 1.31 25.09
N GLU A 501 16.93 1.29 24.43
CA GLU A 501 17.99 2.25 24.65
C GLU A 501 17.60 3.65 24.16
N ALA A 502 16.92 3.76 23.03
CA ALA A 502 16.36 5.01 22.55
C ALA A 502 15.30 5.56 23.52
N ALA A 503 14.37 4.72 23.99
CA ALA A 503 13.36 5.10 24.98
C ALA A 503 13.97 5.57 26.31
N ALA A 504 14.99 4.86 26.82
CA ALA A 504 15.70 5.23 28.03
C ALA A 504 16.40 6.60 27.92
N TRP A 505 16.98 6.88 26.74
CA TRP A 505 17.65 8.16 26.49
C TRP A 505 16.64 9.32 26.45
N PHE A 506 15.51 9.18 25.79
CA PHE A 506 14.46 10.21 25.78
C PHE A 506 13.88 10.46 27.18
N SER A 507 13.72 9.41 27.98
CA SER A 507 13.21 9.52 29.36
C SER A 507 14.22 10.21 30.29
N GLY A 508 15.51 10.01 30.08
CA GLY A 508 16.59 10.61 30.91
C GLY A 508 16.89 12.08 30.57
N THR A 509 16.51 12.56 29.39
CA THR A 509 16.67 13.95 28.94
C THR A 509 15.45 14.83 29.25
N ALA A 510 14.43 14.27 29.90
CA ALA A 510 13.23 14.98 30.34
C ALA A 510 13.41 15.61 31.74
N GLY A 511 14.65 15.99 32.10
CA GLY A 511 15.00 16.67 33.34
C GLY A 511 15.40 18.12 33.12
#